data_a161acd9f65fa2aa0c81183a142c1880
#
_entry.id   a161acd9f65fa2aa0c81183a142c1880
#
_cell.length_a   1.000
_cell.length_b   1.000
_cell.length_c   1.000
_cell.angle_alpha   90.00
_cell.angle_beta   90.00
_cell.angle_gamma   90.00
#
_symmetry.space_group_name_H-M   'P 1'
#
loop_
_entity.id
_entity.type
_entity.pdbx_description
1 polymer ?
#
loop_
_entity_poly.entity_id
_entity_poly.type
_entity_poly.pdbx_seq_one_letter_code
_entity_poly.pdbx_strand_id
1 'polypeptide(L)'
;MRITMRRASLSIVVLALSVLPSFAQSNMNAQEQANLKFVLDWWREVIQSRHVELAPKYQAEDYIQHNINIQTGRAGFVKVFGSRGEPLPIAAELTNKPTVAFGKGDYVLVVWEREDKDPADPTKTYKYNTYDLLRLQNGKVQEHWDYALKTPKIPYGGAPDGVDYSKVTFKLSPQEQKNLEIATVEFKDILQYGHVELAEKVMAPTYIQHNPNVPTGRAAFVEFFSKIRKPEPIKAEWKDAPELTIVSGSYVFMMFKRSLMDPDDKTKTYPAYWFDMVRVDNGLVQEHWDSAVKNPPAPR
;
A
#
# COMPACT_ATOMS: atom_id res chain seq x y z
N MET A 1 64.20 18.84 -35.15
CA MET A 1 62.91 18.21 -35.43
C MET A 1 62.23 17.86 -34.11
N ARG A 2 61.32 18.71 -33.62
CA ARG A 2 60.64 18.53 -32.31
C ARG A 2 59.29 17.86 -32.59
N ILE A 3 59.09 16.68 -32.05
CA ILE A 3 57.85 15.91 -32.15
C ILE A 3 56.98 16.34 -30.93
N THR A 4 55.87 17.00 -31.21
CA THR A 4 54.86 17.38 -30.21
C THR A 4 53.85 16.24 -30.07
N MET A 5 53.93 15.49 -28.96
CA MET A 5 52.91 14.53 -28.58
C MET A 5 51.65 15.25 -28.08
N ARG A 6 50.54 15.13 -28.81
CA ARG A 6 49.20 15.52 -28.33
C ARG A 6 48.69 14.44 -27.38
N ARG A 7 48.45 14.82 -26.13
CA ARG A 7 47.73 13.96 -25.16
C ARG A 7 46.24 14.02 -25.49
N ALA A 8 45.67 12.89 -25.87
CA ALA A 8 44.23 12.73 -25.94
C ALA A 8 43.68 12.48 -24.53
N SER A 9 42.86 13.39 -24.03
CA SER A 9 42.14 13.22 -22.77
C SER A 9 40.91 12.34 -23.03
N LEU A 10 40.89 11.13 -22.49
CA LEU A 10 39.78 10.21 -22.52
C LEU A 10 38.83 10.61 -21.36
N SER A 11 37.73 11.28 -21.70
CA SER A 11 36.68 11.58 -20.70
C SER A 11 35.87 10.30 -20.45
N ILE A 12 36.07 9.69 -19.29
CA ILE A 12 35.26 8.58 -18.82
C ILE A 12 33.94 9.21 -18.32
N VAL A 13 32.88 9.02 -19.11
CA VAL A 13 31.51 9.27 -18.65
C VAL A 13 31.14 8.15 -17.69
N VAL A 14 31.23 8.41 -16.40
CA VAL A 14 30.68 7.53 -15.38
C VAL A 14 29.17 7.67 -15.44
N LEU A 15 28.50 6.72 -16.10
CA LEU A 15 27.06 6.54 -15.97
C LEU A 15 26.80 6.11 -14.52
N ALA A 16 26.34 7.03 -13.69
CA ALA A 16 25.80 6.69 -12.37
C ALA A 16 24.55 5.84 -12.59
N LEU A 17 24.70 4.51 -12.58
CA LEU A 17 23.59 3.61 -12.36
C LEU A 17 23.07 3.90 -10.95
N SER A 18 21.98 4.66 -10.85
CA SER A 18 21.21 4.77 -9.64
C SER A 18 20.74 3.36 -9.27
N VAL A 19 21.36 2.77 -8.25
CA VAL A 19 20.88 1.55 -7.61
C VAL A 19 19.56 1.92 -6.96
N LEU A 20 18.46 1.72 -7.69
CA LEU A 20 17.14 1.67 -7.09
C LEU A 20 17.21 0.58 -6.01
N PRO A 21 16.72 0.85 -4.78
CA PRO A 21 16.59 -0.20 -3.79
C PRO A 21 15.86 -1.38 -4.44
N SER A 22 16.20 -2.60 -4.04
CA SER A 22 15.56 -3.83 -4.53
C SER A 22 14.06 -3.80 -4.25
N PHE A 23 13.35 -2.94 -4.98
CA PHE A 23 11.95 -3.16 -5.24
C PHE A 23 11.92 -4.52 -5.91
N ALA A 24 11.16 -5.47 -5.36
CA ALA A 24 10.98 -6.74 -6.02
C ALA A 24 10.88 -6.44 -7.52
N GLN A 25 11.76 -7.01 -8.31
CA GLN A 25 11.67 -6.92 -9.76
C GLN A 25 10.34 -7.58 -10.12
N SER A 26 9.27 -6.80 -9.94
CA SER A 26 7.94 -7.14 -10.38
C SER A 26 8.06 -7.28 -11.89
N ASN A 27 7.38 -8.25 -12.46
CA ASN A 27 7.28 -8.43 -13.90
C ASN A 27 6.48 -7.27 -14.55
N MET A 28 6.73 -6.03 -14.09
CA MET A 28 6.09 -4.82 -14.60
C MET A 28 6.49 -4.61 -16.06
N ASN A 29 5.49 -4.41 -16.91
CA ASN A 29 5.72 -3.94 -18.27
C ASN A 29 6.15 -2.45 -18.29
N ALA A 30 6.55 -1.95 -19.46
CA ALA A 30 7.04 -0.58 -19.59
C ALA A 30 6.03 0.50 -19.15
N GLN A 31 4.73 0.27 -19.38
CA GLN A 31 3.68 1.20 -18.96
C GLN A 31 3.51 1.20 -17.43
N GLU A 32 3.52 0.04 -16.81
CA GLU A 32 3.44 -0.11 -15.35
C GLU A 32 4.63 0.54 -14.66
N GLN A 33 5.84 0.39 -15.22
CA GLN A 33 7.04 1.09 -14.74
C GLN A 33 6.94 2.61 -14.89
N ALA A 34 6.41 3.09 -16.01
CA ALA A 34 6.17 4.52 -16.25
C ALA A 34 5.11 5.08 -15.27
N ASN A 35 4.04 4.34 -15.02
CA ASN A 35 3.00 4.71 -14.06
C ASN A 35 3.57 4.79 -12.64
N LEU A 36 4.36 3.80 -12.23
CA LEU A 36 5.05 3.82 -10.93
C LEU A 36 5.95 5.04 -10.80
N LYS A 37 6.80 5.29 -11.79
CA LYS A 37 7.68 6.47 -11.78
C LYS A 37 6.88 7.76 -11.69
N PHE A 38 5.79 7.89 -12.43
CA PHE A 38 4.93 9.08 -12.41
C PHE A 38 4.33 9.34 -11.01
N VAL A 39 3.86 8.29 -10.34
CA VAL A 39 3.33 8.39 -8.97
C VAL A 39 4.43 8.75 -7.97
N LEU A 40 5.63 8.14 -8.07
CA LEU A 40 6.74 8.48 -7.19
C LEU A 40 7.25 9.92 -7.41
N ASP A 41 7.26 10.41 -8.65
CA ASP A 41 7.57 11.81 -8.95
C ASP A 41 6.50 12.75 -8.37
N TRP A 42 5.20 12.43 -8.51
CA TRP A 42 4.13 13.18 -7.86
C TRP A 42 4.31 13.23 -6.34
N TRP A 43 4.65 12.07 -5.73
CA TRP A 43 4.89 12.00 -4.29
C TRP A 43 6.04 12.90 -3.87
N ARG A 44 7.16 12.85 -4.60
CA ARG A 44 8.35 13.65 -4.36
C ARG A 44 8.10 15.15 -4.51
N GLU A 45 7.47 15.55 -5.60
CA GLU A 45 7.28 16.96 -5.95
C GLU A 45 6.12 17.60 -5.17
N VAL A 46 4.96 16.93 -5.14
CA VAL A 46 3.73 17.53 -4.59
C VAL A 46 3.56 17.25 -3.11
N ILE A 47 3.84 16.01 -2.65
CA ILE A 47 3.60 15.64 -1.25
C ILE A 47 4.78 15.99 -0.35
N GLN A 48 5.98 15.51 -0.68
CA GLN A 48 7.16 15.74 0.17
C GLN A 48 7.69 17.16 0.05
N SER A 49 7.76 17.71 -1.16
CA SER A 49 8.26 19.07 -1.40
C SER A 49 7.17 20.15 -1.32
N ARG A 50 5.90 19.79 -1.11
CA ARG A 50 4.73 20.67 -0.89
C ARG A 50 4.42 21.60 -2.07
N HIS A 51 4.78 21.20 -3.30
CA HIS A 51 4.49 21.96 -4.51
C HIS A 51 3.07 21.65 -5.01
N VAL A 52 2.06 22.07 -4.25
CA VAL A 52 0.63 21.80 -4.59
C VAL A 52 0.19 22.48 -5.88
N GLU A 53 0.87 23.52 -6.32
CA GLU A 53 0.66 24.18 -7.61
C GLU A 53 0.97 23.24 -8.79
N LEU A 54 1.73 22.19 -8.58
CA LEU A 54 2.00 21.14 -9.56
C LEU A 54 0.89 20.08 -9.62
N ALA A 55 -0.10 20.12 -8.73
CA ALA A 55 -1.21 19.15 -8.75
C ALA A 55 -1.88 19.01 -10.14
N PRO A 56 -2.10 20.09 -10.93
CA PRO A 56 -2.66 19.95 -12.30
C PRO A 56 -1.79 19.14 -13.26
N LYS A 57 -0.47 19.05 -13.03
CA LYS A 57 0.43 18.20 -13.81
C LYS A 57 0.13 16.71 -13.55
N TYR A 58 -0.22 16.36 -12.34
CA TYR A 58 -0.32 14.97 -11.86
C TYR A 58 -1.74 14.45 -11.71
N GLN A 59 -2.69 15.26 -11.28
CA GLN A 59 -4.04 14.85 -10.94
C GLN A 59 -5.08 15.33 -11.94
N ALA A 60 -6.09 14.51 -12.20
CA ALA A 60 -7.29 14.91 -12.92
C ALA A 60 -8.03 16.00 -12.14
N GLU A 61 -8.82 16.83 -12.83
CA GLU A 61 -9.62 17.87 -12.18
C GLU A 61 -10.71 17.26 -11.31
N ASP A 62 -11.35 16.21 -11.83
CA ASP A 62 -12.36 15.39 -11.17
C ASP A 62 -11.78 14.22 -10.36
N TYR A 63 -10.53 14.38 -9.88
CA TYR A 63 -9.83 13.42 -9.02
C TYR A 63 -10.72 12.91 -7.89
N ILE A 64 -10.78 11.60 -7.74
CA ILE A 64 -11.60 10.94 -6.74
C ILE A 64 -10.73 10.57 -5.53
N GLN A 65 -11.07 11.13 -4.37
CA GLN A 65 -10.41 10.85 -3.09
C GLN A 65 -11.28 9.95 -2.22
N HIS A 66 -10.74 8.78 -1.84
CA HIS A 66 -11.45 7.85 -0.97
C HIS A 66 -11.09 8.00 0.53
N ASN A 67 -10.15 8.89 0.87
CA ASN A 67 -9.93 9.26 2.26
C ASN A 67 -11.11 10.10 2.78
N ILE A 68 -11.78 9.58 3.81
CA ILE A 68 -12.98 10.16 4.39
C ILE A 68 -12.81 11.60 4.90
N ASN A 69 -11.56 11.98 5.24
CA ASN A 69 -11.23 13.30 5.81
C ASN A 69 -10.85 14.34 4.76
N ILE A 70 -10.78 13.96 3.49
CA ILE A 70 -10.34 14.82 2.40
C ILE A 70 -11.46 14.93 1.37
N GLN A 71 -11.84 16.15 1.04
CA GLN A 71 -12.86 16.38 0.02
C GLN A 71 -12.36 15.89 -1.35
N THR A 72 -13.23 15.19 -2.09
CA THR A 72 -12.96 14.74 -3.45
C THR A 72 -12.74 15.91 -4.42
N GLY A 73 -12.09 15.66 -5.56
CA GLY A 73 -11.65 16.66 -6.51
C GLY A 73 -10.26 17.21 -6.21
N ARG A 74 -9.54 17.58 -7.28
CA ARG A 74 -8.20 18.17 -7.14
C ARG A 74 -8.19 19.42 -6.26
N ALA A 75 -9.25 20.23 -6.28
CA ALA A 75 -9.38 21.40 -5.41
C ALA A 75 -9.41 21.01 -3.92
N GLY A 76 -10.09 19.92 -3.55
CA GLY A 76 -10.10 19.38 -2.19
C GLY A 76 -8.71 18.95 -1.74
N PHE A 77 -7.97 18.26 -2.60
CA PHE A 77 -6.58 17.89 -2.36
C PHE A 77 -5.69 19.13 -2.13
N VAL A 78 -5.73 20.10 -3.06
CA VAL A 78 -4.92 21.34 -2.97
C VAL A 78 -5.22 22.10 -1.68
N LYS A 79 -6.49 22.19 -1.27
CA LYS A 79 -6.88 22.85 -0.02
C LYS A 79 -6.23 22.21 1.21
N VAL A 80 -6.24 20.86 1.31
CA VAL A 80 -5.68 20.14 2.45
C VAL A 80 -4.15 20.18 2.44
N PHE A 81 -3.54 19.86 1.30
CA PHE A 81 -2.08 19.75 1.21
C PHE A 81 -1.38 21.13 1.16
N GLY A 82 -2.04 22.14 0.61
CA GLY A 82 -1.54 23.53 0.61
C GLY A 82 -1.50 24.17 2.01
N SER A 83 -2.24 23.64 2.98
CA SER A 83 -2.18 24.12 4.37
C SER A 83 -1.01 23.53 5.18
N ARG A 84 -0.22 22.61 4.60
CA ARG A 84 0.88 21.91 5.30
C ARG A 84 2.18 22.73 5.40
N GLY A 85 2.20 23.96 4.90
CA GLY A 85 3.34 24.89 4.95
C GLY A 85 3.90 25.23 3.57
N GLU A 86 4.92 26.11 3.57
CA GLU A 86 5.55 26.61 2.36
C GLU A 86 6.24 25.51 1.55
N PRO A 87 6.32 25.66 0.21
CA PRO A 87 7.07 24.76 -0.64
C PRO A 87 8.54 24.64 -0.22
N LEU A 88 9.07 23.45 -0.32
CA LEU A 88 10.48 23.12 -0.06
C LEU A 88 11.21 22.86 -1.38
N PRO A 89 12.52 23.01 -1.46
CA PRO A 89 13.28 22.61 -2.64
C PRO A 89 12.98 21.16 -3.03
N ILE A 90 12.68 20.92 -4.31
CA ILE A 90 12.42 19.58 -4.81
C ILE A 90 13.71 18.76 -4.74
N ALA A 91 13.73 17.76 -3.89
CA ALA A 91 14.87 16.86 -3.76
C ALA A 91 15.07 16.01 -5.02
N ALA A 92 16.31 15.60 -5.32
CA ALA A 92 16.61 14.73 -6.44
C ALA A 92 15.95 13.35 -6.30
N GLU A 93 15.83 12.85 -5.05
CA GLU A 93 15.18 11.57 -4.71
C GLU A 93 14.13 11.76 -3.63
N LEU A 94 13.26 10.76 -3.47
CA LEU A 94 12.35 10.67 -2.33
C LEU A 94 13.15 10.64 -1.01
N THR A 95 12.84 11.54 -0.09
CA THR A 95 13.45 11.58 1.24
C THR A 95 12.97 10.44 2.12
N ASN A 96 11.70 10.07 2.00
CA ASN A 96 11.13 8.86 2.58
C ASN A 96 10.88 7.87 1.45
N LYS A 97 11.63 6.75 1.42
CA LYS A 97 11.51 5.73 0.38
C LYS A 97 10.43 4.73 0.78
N PRO A 98 9.58 4.29 -0.16
CA PRO A 98 8.59 3.25 0.13
C PRO A 98 9.28 1.90 0.43
N THR A 99 8.67 1.11 1.30
CA THR A 99 9.10 -0.26 1.60
C THR A 99 8.78 -1.20 0.43
N VAL A 100 7.59 -1.03 -0.16
CA VAL A 100 7.14 -1.75 -1.34
C VAL A 100 6.46 -0.77 -2.28
N ALA A 101 6.72 -0.87 -3.58
CA ALA A 101 5.98 -0.14 -4.59
C ALA A 101 5.96 -0.90 -5.91
N PHE A 102 4.81 -0.96 -6.57
CA PHE A 102 4.67 -1.57 -7.89
C PHE A 102 3.46 -1.02 -8.65
N GLY A 103 3.50 -1.18 -9.98
CA GLY A 103 2.39 -0.96 -10.88
C GLY A 103 1.75 -2.27 -11.35
N LYS A 104 0.45 -2.27 -11.62
CA LYS A 104 -0.28 -3.33 -12.32
C LYS A 104 -1.43 -2.73 -13.14
N GLY A 105 -1.33 -2.81 -14.46
CA GLY A 105 -2.25 -2.07 -15.32
C GLY A 105 -2.21 -0.57 -15.02
N ASP A 106 -3.39 0.01 -14.76
CA ASP A 106 -3.51 1.43 -14.43
C ASP A 106 -3.36 1.73 -12.93
N TYR A 107 -3.11 0.72 -12.09
CA TYR A 107 -2.98 0.87 -10.65
C TYR A 107 -1.51 0.91 -10.22
N VAL A 108 -1.23 1.74 -9.22
CA VAL A 108 0.05 1.82 -8.54
C VAL A 108 -0.18 1.71 -7.04
N LEU A 109 0.47 0.73 -6.42
CA LEU A 109 0.50 0.57 -4.98
C LEU A 109 1.82 1.08 -4.43
N VAL A 110 1.74 1.83 -3.33
CA VAL A 110 2.91 2.28 -2.57
C VAL A 110 2.69 2.00 -1.09
N VAL A 111 3.64 1.33 -0.45
CA VAL A 111 3.61 0.99 0.98
C VAL A 111 4.74 1.72 1.68
N TRP A 112 4.42 2.38 2.77
CA TRP A 112 5.35 3.17 3.56
C TRP A 112 5.47 2.62 4.97
N GLU A 113 6.68 2.36 5.43
CA GLU A 113 6.92 2.15 6.86
C GLU A 113 6.83 3.50 7.59
N ARG A 114 6.11 3.50 8.66
CA ARG A 114 5.93 4.63 9.57
C ARG A 114 6.37 4.24 10.97
N GLU A 115 6.65 5.24 11.78
CA GLU A 115 6.99 5.07 13.19
C GLU A 115 6.16 6.03 14.03
N ASP A 116 5.63 5.54 15.15
CA ASP A 116 4.86 6.33 16.11
C ASP A 116 5.19 5.90 17.53
N LYS A 117 4.75 6.67 18.51
CA LYS A 117 4.92 6.35 19.94
C LYS A 117 4.08 5.13 20.30
N ASP A 118 4.68 4.22 21.09
CA ASP A 118 3.98 3.04 21.58
C ASP A 118 2.86 3.47 22.56
N PRO A 119 1.59 3.13 22.29
CA PRO A 119 0.48 3.52 23.16
C PRO A 119 0.54 2.88 24.57
N ALA A 120 1.31 1.80 24.76
CA ALA A 120 1.52 1.18 26.06
C ALA A 120 2.71 1.78 26.83
N ASP A 121 3.71 2.35 26.13
CA ASP A 121 4.91 2.95 26.70
C ASP A 121 5.40 4.11 25.80
N PRO A 122 4.95 5.35 26.03
CA PRO A 122 5.29 6.50 25.20
C PRO A 122 6.79 6.85 25.14
N THR A 123 7.64 6.18 25.90
CA THR A 123 9.11 6.29 25.83
C THR A 123 9.69 5.43 24.71
N LYS A 124 8.90 4.53 24.13
CA LYS A 124 9.25 3.66 23.01
C LYS A 124 8.49 4.03 21.76
N THR A 125 8.96 3.55 20.64
CA THR A 125 8.28 3.67 19.34
C THR A 125 7.95 2.28 18.80
N TYR A 126 7.00 2.23 17.87
CA TYR A 126 6.68 1.04 17.09
C TYR A 126 6.55 1.40 15.62
N LYS A 127 6.78 0.41 14.75
CA LYS A 127 6.62 0.55 13.30
C LYS A 127 5.28 0.02 12.87
N TYR A 128 4.71 0.65 11.85
CA TYR A 128 3.48 0.23 11.16
C TYR A 128 3.54 0.62 9.70
N ASN A 129 2.59 0.18 8.89
CA ASN A 129 2.58 0.46 7.45
C ASN A 129 1.36 1.27 7.05
N THR A 130 1.58 2.23 6.15
CA THR A 130 0.51 2.94 5.46
C THR A 130 0.57 2.63 3.98
N TYR A 131 -0.58 2.70 3.33
CA TYR A 131 -0.77 2.34 1.94
C TYR A 131 -1.35 3.52 1.19
N ASP A 132 -0.86 3.71 -0.02
CA ASP A 132 -1.47 4.56 -1.03
C ASP A 132 -1.69 3.71 -2.28
N LEU A 133 -2.94 3.52 -2.66
CA LEU A 133 -3.33 2.91 -3.92
C LEU A 133 -3.84 4.01 -4.83
N LEU A 134 -3.28 4.09 -6.02
CA LEU A 134 -3.64 5.10 -7.01
C LEU A 134 -4.06 4.43 -8.32
N ARG A 135 -5.09 4.95 -8.97
CA ARG A 135 -5.45 4.58 -10.33
C ARG A 135 -5.19 5.75 -11.27
N LEU A 136 -4.49 5.45 -12.36
CA LEU A 136 -4.18 6.41 -13.41
C LEU A 136 -5.18 6.30 -14.55
N GLN A 137 -5.56 7.44 -15.13
CA GLN A 137 -6.37 7.51 -16.34
C GLN A 137 -5.93 8.71 -17.16
N ASN A 138 -5.77 8.54 -18.46
CA ASN A 138 -5.33 9.61 -19.36
C ASN A 138 -4.04 10.31 -18.91
N GLY A 139 -3.08 9.56 -18.35
CA GLY A 139 -1.81 10.08 -17.86
C GLY A 139 -1.90 10.94 -16.60
N LYS A 140 -2.99 10.81 -15.83
CA LYS A 140 -3.23 11.51 -14.56
C LYS A 140 -3.64 10.53 -13.49
N VAL A 141 -3.35 10.87 -12.23
CA VAL A 141 -3.97 10.22 -11.07
C VAL A 141 -5.45 10.59 -11.06
N GLN A 142 -6.31 9.60 -11.27
CA GLN A 142 -7.76 9.74 -11.29
C GLN A 142 -8.38 9.39 -9.94
N GLU A 143 -7.82 8.42 -9.23
CA GLU A 143 -8.33 7.97 -7.93
C GLU A 143 -7.20 7.65 -6.96
N HIS A 144 -7.50 7.81 -5.68
CA HIS A 144 -6.59 7.51 -4.58
C HIS A 144 -7.35 6.91 -3.40
N TRP A 145 -6.83 5.82 -2.87
CA TRP A 145 -7.26 5.16 -1.63
C TRP A 145 -6.12 5.13 -0.65
N ASP A 146 -6.42 5.42 0.60
CA ASP A 146 -5.60 5.16 1.75
C ASP A 146 -6.48 4.64 2.92
N TYR A 147 -5.85 4.06 3.94
CA TYR A 147 -6.56 3.73 5.16
C TYR A 147 -6.66 4.98 6.04
N ALA A 148 -7.88 5.44 6.26
CA ALA A 148 -8.15 6.57 7.13
C ALA A 148 -9.40 6.34 7.98
N LEU A 149 -9.26 6.53 9.28
CA LEU A 149 -10.41 6.65 10.18
C LEU A 149 -10.96 8.08 10.11
N LYS A 150 -12.29 8.21 10.15
CA LYS A 150 -12.91 9.53 10.17
C LYS A 150 -12.50 10.29 11.43
N THR A 151 -11.96 11.46 11.23
CA THR A 151 -11.65 12.41 12.31
C THR A 151 -12.94 13.08 12.78
N PRO A 152 -13.23 13.08 14.09
CA PRO A 152 -14.42 13.76 14.62
C PRO A 152 -14.48 15.23 14.18
N LYS A 153 -15.71 15.71 13.92
CA LYS A 153 -16.02 17.10 13.52
C LYS A 153 -15.51 17.53 12.14
N ILE A 154 -14.82 16.65 11.39
CA ILE A 154 -14.52 16.90 9.99
C ILE A 154 -15.72 16.46 9.15
N PRO A 155 -16.27 17.34 8.28
CA PRO A 155 -17.33 16.93 7.35
C PRO A 155 -16.87 15.76 6.49
N TYR A 156 -17.80 14.84 6.21
CA TYR A 156 -17.56 13.75 5.29
C TYR A 156 -17.12 14.29 3.90
N GLY A 157 -15.92 13.94 3.48
CA GLY A 157 -15.34 14.42 2.24
C GLY A 157 -15.14 13.33 1.19
N GLY A 158 -15.34 12.06 1.56
CA GLY A 158 -15.06 10.92 0.68
C GLY A 158 -15.92 10.90 -0.58
N ALA A 159 -15.40 10.23 -1.59
CA ALA A 159 -16.06 10.07 -2.88
C ALA A 159 -17.34 9.25 -2.76
N PRO A 160 -18.35 9.53 -3.59
CA PRO A 160 -19.46 8.62 -3.75
C PRO A 160 -18.97 7.30 -4.31
N ASP A 161 -19.52 6.21 -3.80
CA ASP A 161 -19.31 4.88 -4.36
C ASP A 161 -19.94 4.82 -5.76
N GLY A 162 -19.15 4.68 -6.78
CA GLY A 162 -19.65 4.66 -8.16
C GLY A 162 -18.98 3.62 -9.04
N VAL A 163 -17.86 3.04 -8.61
CA VAL A 163 -17.12 2.04 -9.37
C VAL A 163 -17.21 0.70 -8.66
N ASP A 164 -17.58 -0.33 -9.40
CA ASP A 164 -17.56 -1.71 -8.95
C ASP A 164 -16.17 -2.29 -9.23
N TYR A 165 -15.26 -2.18 -8.26
CA TYR A 165 -13.88 -2.64 -8.38
C TYR A 165 -13.77 -4.16 -8.42
N SER A 166 -14.79 -4.90 -8.00
CA SER A 166 -14.82 -6.38 -8.08
C SER A 166 -14.78 -6.89 -9.53
N LYS A 167 -15.11 -6.03 -10.50
CA LYS A 167 -15.03 -6.32 -11.94
C LYS A 167 -13.66 -6.01 -12.56
N VAL A 168 -12.78 -5.37 -11.81
CA VAL A 168 -11.43 -5.10 -12.28
C VAL A 168 -10.64 -6.41 -12.28
N THR A 169 -10.14 -6.79 -13.45
CA THR A 169 -9.37 -8.01 -13.62
C THR A 169 -8.02 -7.71 -14.25
N PHE A 170 -7.00 -8.46 -13.85
CA PHE A 170 -5.67 -8.38 -14.40
C PHE A 170 -5.28 -9.69 -15.07
N LYS A 171 -4.53 -9.61 -16.18
CA LYS A 171 -3.92 -10.80 -16.75
C LYS A 171 -2.79 -11.24 -15.82
N LEU A 172 -2.92 -12.44 -15.26
CA LEU A 172 -1.92 -13.05 -14.39
C LEU A 172 -1.05 -14.04 -15.17
N SER A 173 0.23 -14.07 -14.84
CA SER A 173 1.12 -15.16 -15.24
C SER A 173 0.76 -16.43 -14.44
N PRO A 174 1.20 -17.63 -14.89
CA PRO A 174 0.96 -18.86 -14.13
C PRO A 174 1.52 -18.82 -12.70
N GLN A 175 2.62 -18.09 -12.47
CA GLN A 175 3.19 -17.93 -11.13
C GLN A 175 2.36 -16.99 -10.27
N GLU A 176 1.90 -15.86 -10.84
CA GLU A 176 1.00 -14.94 -10.13
C GLU A 176 -0.32 -15.61 -9.74
N GLN A 177 -0.85 -16.47 -10.61
CA GLN A 177 -2.05 -17.25 -10.29
C GLN A 177 -1.83 -18.19 -9.09
N LYS A 178 -0.71 -18.90 -9.04
CA LYS A 178 -0.34 -19.74 -7.89
C LYS A 178 -0.15 -18.91 -6.62
N ASN A 179 0.48 -17.74 -6.72
CA ASN A 179 0.66 -16.85 -5.58
C ASN A 179 -0.69 -16.36 -5.04
N LEU A 180 -1.64 -16.05 -5.93
CA LEU A 180 -3.01 -15.68 -5.55
C LEU A 180 -3.72 -16.83 -4.83
N GLU A 181 -3.59 -18.06 -5.30
CA GLU A 181 -4.18 -19.25 -4.68
C GLU A 181 -3.64 -19.44 -3.24
N ILE A 182 -2.33 -19.30 -3.05
CA ILE A 182 -1.68 -19.40 -1.73
C ILE A 182 -2.17 -18.28 -0.80
N ALA A 183 -2.19 -17.04 -1.27
CA ALA A 183 -2.69 -15.91 -0.51
C ALA A 183 -4.18 -16.06 -0.15
N THR A 184 -4.98 -16.63 -1.06
CA THR A 184 -6.39 -16.91 -0.80
C THR A 184 -6.57 -17.89 0.36
N VAL A 185 -5.72 -18.91 0.49
CA VAL A 185 -5.76 -19.82 1.65
C VAL A 185 -5.50 -19.05 2.94
N GLU A 186 -4.50 -18.16 2.97
CA GLU A 186 -4.23 -17.34 4.17
C GLU A 186 -5.41 -16.43 4.49
N PHE A 187 -5.83 -15.58 3.56
CA PHE A 187 -6.84 -14.56 3.83
C PHE A 187 -8.24 -15.14 4.03
N LYS A 188 -8.64 -16.12 3.23
CA LYS A 188 -9.97 -16.71 3.30
C LYS A 188 -10.03 -17.87 4.30
N ASP A 189 -9.24 -18.91 4.08
CA ASP A 189 -9.45 -20.17 4.81
C ASP A 189 -8.87 -20.09 6.24
N ILE A 190 -7.72 -19.45 6.42
CA ILE A 190 -7.11 -19.27 7.75
C ILE A 190 -7.76 -18.11 8.50
N LEU A 191 -7.75 -16.89 7.94
CA LEU A 191 -8.15 -15.71 8.70
C LEU A 191 -9.67 -15.54 8.80
N GLN A 192 -10.45 -15.94 7.78
CA GLN A 192 -11.92 -15.80 7.83
C GLN A 192 -12.63 -17.07 8.29
N TYR A 193 -12.17 -18.25 7.87
CA TYR A 193 -12.77 -19.54 8.26
C TYR A 193 -12.10 -20.21 9.46
N GLY A 194 -10.96 -19.71 9.94
CA GLY A 194 -10.32 -20.11 11.18
C GLY A 194 -9.45 -21.37 11.10
N HIS A 195 -9.11 -21.84 9.90
CA HIS A 195 -8.31 -23.05 9.68
C HIS A 195 -6.81 -22.81 9.83
N VAL A 196 -6.36 -22.45 11.04
CA VAL A 196 -4.95 -22.09 11.34
C VAL A 196 -3.97 -23.23 11.05
N GLU A 197 -4.41 -24.49 11.04
CA GLU A 197 -3.60 -25.66 10.69
C GLU A 197 -3.10 -25.63 9.24
N LEU A 198 -3.79 -24.89 8.35
CA LEU A 198 -3.36 -24.71 6.97
C LEU A 198 -2.11 -23.87 6.83
N ALA A 199 -1.75 -23.11 7.87
CA ALA A 199 -0.52 -22.30 7.89
C ALA A 199 0.74 -23.13 7.60
N GLU A 200 0.78 -24.40 8.02
CA GLU A 200 1.92 -25.29 7.74
C GLU A 200 2.11 -25.54 6.23
N LYS A 201 1.05 -25.45 5.45
CA LYS A 201 1.08 -25.72 4.01
C LYS A 201 1.40 -24.48 3.18
N VAL A 202 1.04 -23.30 3.67
CA VAL A 202 1.10 -22.06 2.86
C VAL A 202 2.01 -20.98 3.42
N MET A 203 2.51 -21.11 4.66
CA MET A 203 3.37 -20.09 5.28
C MET A 203 4.77 -20.62 5.57
N ALA A 204 5.77 -19.78 5.35
CA ALA A 204 7.16 -20.10 5.70
C ALA A 204 7.33 -20.24 7.23
N PRO A 205 8.19 -21.15 7.73
CA PRO A 205 8.49 -21.21 9.16
C PRO A 205 8.99 -19.89 9.75
N THR A 206 9.74 -19.13 8.94
CA THR A 206 10.31 -17.82 9.25
C THR A 206 9.43 -16.66 8.82
N TYR A 207 8.11 -16.89 8.64
CA TYR A 207 7.13 -15.87 8.26
C TYR A 207 7.27 -14.59 9.08
N ILE A 208 7.29 -13.45 8.40
CA ILE A 208 7.43 -12.13 9.01
C ILE A 208 6.07 -11.42 8.98
N GLN A 209 5.63 -10.99 10.15
CA GLN A 209 4.43 -10.20 10.30
C GLN A 209 4.77 -8.74 10.56
N HIS A 210 4.22 -7.84 9.75
CA HIS A 210 4.42 -6.39 9.89
C HIS A 210 3.28 -5.67 10.62
N ASN A 211 2.22 -6.39 11.04
CA ASN A 211 1.19 -5.87 11.94
C ASN A 211 1.75 -5.79 13.37
N PRO A 212 1.75 -4.61 14.01
CA PRO A 212 2.33 -4.47 15.35
C PRO A 212 1.56 -5.21 16.47
N ASN A 213 0.37 -5.75 16.16
CA ASN A 213 -0.48 -6.48 17.11
C ASN A 213 -0.41 -8.00 16.95
N VAL A 214 0.28 -8.51 15.92
CA VAL A 214 0.37 -9.94 15.62
C VAL A 214 1.82 -10.39 15.67
N PRO A 215 2.14 -11.47 16.38
CA PRO A 215 3.52 -11.91 16.51
C PRO A 215 4.08 -12.48 15.20
N THR A 216 5.37 -12.27 14.98
CA THR A 216 6.12 -12.80 13.83
C THR A 216 6.47 -14.28 14.05
N GLY A 217 6.61 -15.03 12.93
CA GLY A 217 6.87 -16.47 12.91
C GLY A 217 5.59 -17.30 12.80
N ARG A 218 5.62 -18.31 11.91
CA ARG A 218 4.44 -19.17 11.65
C ARG A 218 3.86 -19.80 12.91
N ALA A 219 4.72 -20.35 13.80
CA ALA A 219 4.25 -20.98 15.03
C ALA A 219 3.53 -19.98 15.96
N ALA A 220 4.07 -18.77 16.09
CA ALA A 220 3.47 -17.72 16.90
C ALA A 220 2.17 -17.18 16.28
N PHE A 221 2.10 -17.09 14.96
CA PHE A 221 0.86 -16.77 14.22
C PHE A 221 -0.24 -17.81 14.50
N VAL A 222 0.08 -19.09 14.37
CA VAL A 222 -0.88 -20.19 14.64
C VAL A 222 -1.34 -20.15 16.11
N GLU A 223 -0.44 -19.99 17.06
CA GLU A 223 -0.81 -19.87 18.47
C GLU A 223 -1.72 -18.67 18.73
N PHE A 224 -1.42 -17.52 18.14
CA PHE A 224 -2.21 -16.30 18.31
C PHE A 224 -3.62 -16.47 17.76
N PHE A 225 -3.76 -16.90 16.49
CA PHE A 225 -5.05 -16.99 15.83
C PHE A 225 -5.90 -18.17 16.35
N SER A 226 -5.33 -19.26 16.83
CA SER A 226 -6.07 -20.35 17.44
C SER A 226 -6.84 -19.94 18.71
N LYS A 227 -6.38 -18.88 19.40
CA LYS A 227 -7.06 -18.34 20.59
C LYS A 227 -8.29 -17.48 20.25
N ILE A 228 -8.31 -16.85 19.07
CA ILE A 228 -9.33 -15.87 18.69
C ILE A 228 -10.20 -16.31 17.51
N ARG A 229 -9.84 -17.39 16.83
CA ARG A 229 -10.60 -17.98 15.71
C ARG A 229 -10.99 -19.41 16.02
N LYS A 230 -12.21 -19.76 15.69
CA LYS A 230 -12.68 -21.14 15.70
C LYS A 230 -12.88 -21.61 14.28
N PRO A 231 -12.44 -22.82 13.90
CA PRO A 231 -12.62 -23.33 12.54
C PRO A 231 -14.12 -23.54 12.23
N GLU A 232 -14.52 -23.08 11.06
CA GLU A 232 -15.84 -23.28 10.47
C GLU A 232 -15.68 -23.95 9.11
N PRO A 233 -16.69 -24.71 8.61
CA PRO A 233 -16.60 -25.33 7.30
C PRO A 233 -16.20 -24.33 6.21
N ILE A 234 -15.10 -24.60 5.49
CA ILE A 234 -14.64 -23.75 4.39
C ILE A 234 -15.68 -23.79 3.26
N LYS A 235 -16.10 -22.61 2.81
CA LYS A 235 -16.98 -22.43 1.67
C LYS A 235 -16.21 -21.85 0.49
N ALA A 236 -16.82 -21.96 -0.70
CA ALA A 236 -16.26 -21.31 -1.90
C ALA A 236 -16.26 -19.79 -1.77
N GLU A 237 -17.29 -19.23 -1.15
CA GLU A 237 -17.50 -17.81 -0.94
C GLU A 237 -16.58 -17.28 0.17
N TRP A 238 -16.20 -16.01 0.07
CA TRP A 238 -15.58 -15.26 1.15
C TRP A 238 -16.64 -14.80 2.16
N LYS A 239 -16.30 -14.70 3.43
CA LYS A 239 -17.15 -14.00 4.42
C LYS A 239 -17.07 -12.48 4.24
N ASP A 240 -15.89 -12.00 3.91
CA ASP A 240 -15.59 -10.60 3.57
C ASP A 240 -14.71 -10.64 2.31
N ALA A 241 -15.30 -10.41 1.15
CA ALA A 241 -14.61 -10.49 -0.12
C ALA A 241 -13.80 -9.19 -0.37
N PRO A 242 -12.59 -9.30 -0.94
CA PRO A 242 -11.88 -8.10 -1.34
C PRO A 242 -12.62 -7.37 -2.47
N GLU A 243 -12.71 -6.04 -2.35
CA GLU A 243 -13.21 -5.15 -3.41
C GLU A 243 -12.27 -5.16 -4.63
N LEU A 244 -10.95 -5.23 -4.37
CA LEU A 244 -9.93 -5.25 -5.41
C LEU A 244 -8.79 -6.17 -4.99
N THR A 245 -8.34 -7.01 -5.93
CA THR A 245 -7.14 -7.83 -5.76
C THR A 245 -6.14 -7.51 -6.86
N ILE A 246 -4.90 -7.21 -6.49
CA ILE A 246 -3.79 -6.94 -7.40
C ILE A 246 -2.66 -7.93 -7.13
N VAL A 247 -2.20 -8.61 -8.17
CA VAL A 247 -1.02 -9.49 -8.09
C VAL A 247 0.08 -8.94 -8.98
N SER A 248 1.24 -8.70 -8.42
CA SER A 248 2.41 -8.22 -9.14
C SER A 248 3.65 -9.00 -8.70
N GLY A 249 4.09 -9.93 -9.54
CA GLY A 249 5.17 -10.85 -9.22
C GLY A 249 4.89 -11.66 -7.96
N SER A 250 5.71 -11.47 -6.93
CA SER A 250 5.58 -12.15 -5.64
C SER A 250 4.53 -11.53 -4.70
N TYR A 251 4.02 -10.35 -4.99
CA TYR A 251 3.10 -9.64 -4.10
C TYR A 251 1.64 -9.89 -4.49
N VAL A 252 0.82 -10.19 -3.49
CA VAL A 252 -0.63 -10.28 -3.58
C VAL A 252 -1.21 -9.25 -2.63
N PHE A 253 -1.86 -8.25 -3.17
CA PHE A 253 -2.52 -7.16 -2.45
C PHE A 253 -4.02 -7.32 -2.54
N MET A 254 -4.72 -7.09 -1.43
CA MET A 254 -6.17 -7.10 -1.33
C MET A 254 -6.68 -5.86 -0.61
N MET A 255 -7.64 -5.19 -1.21
CA MET A 255 -8.36 -4.06 -0.62
C MET A 255 -9.75 -4.51 -0.20
N PHE A 256 -10.10 -4.29 1.06
CA PHE A 256 -11.41 -4.60 1.64
C PHE A 256 -12.14 -3.31 1.99
N LYS A 257 -13.42 -3.23 1.64
CA LYS A 257 -14.27 -2.12 2.05
C LYS A 257 -15.01 -2.49 3.33
N ARG A 258 -14.89 -1.65 4.32
CA ARG A 258 -15.54 -1.82 5.63
C ARG A 258 -16.50 -0.67 5.90
N SER A 259 -17.57 -0.97 6.61
CA SER A 259 -18.50 0.05 7.13
C SER A 259 -18.22 0.26 8.59
N LEU A 260 -17.69 1.43 8.94
CA LEU A 260 -17.32 1.78 10.31
C LEU A 260 -18.32 2.76 10.89
N MET A 261 -18.51 2.71 12.22
CA MET A 261 -19.42 3.61 12.94
C MET A 261 -18.88 5.05 12.90
N ASP A 262 -19.75 6.01 12.55
CA ASP A 262 -19.39 7.43 12.53
C ASP A 262 -19.08 7.92 13.96
N PRO A 263 -17.91 8.53 14.21
CA PRO A 263 -17.56 9.03 15.54
C PRO A 263 -18.45 10.16 16.03
N ASP A 264 -19.07 10.93 15.12
CA ASP A 264 -19.94 12.06 15.45
C ASP A 264 -21.42 11.68 15.57
N ASP A 265 -21.84 10.58 14.88
CA ASP A 265 -23.23 10.11 14.89
C ASP A 265 -23.26 8.58 14.89
N LYS A 266 -23.44 7.99 16.07
CA LYS A 266 -23.45 6.53 16.27
C LYS A 266 -24.58 5.79 15.56
N THR A 267 -25.53 6.50 14.96
CA THR A 267 -26.60 5.92 14.12
C THR A 267 -26.18 5.77 12.66
N LYS A 268 -25.05 6.34 12.27
CA LYS A 268 -24.51 6.33 10.92
C LYS A 268 -23.20 5.54 10.82
N THR A 269 -22.90 5.13 9.62
CA THR A 269 -21.62 4.52 9.27
C THR A 269 -20.98 5.27 8.11
N TYR A 270 -19.68 5.06 7.94
CA TYR A 270 -18.92 5.55 6.80
C TYR A 270 -18.06 4.44 6.20
N PRO A 271 -17.75 4.48 4.89
CA PRO A 271 -16.85 3.52 4.27
C PRO A 271 -15.40 3.79 4.67
N ALA A 272 -14.67 2.74 4.97
CA ALA A 272 -13.22 2.75 5.16
C ALA A 272 -12.60 1.60 4.36
N TYR A 273 -11.38 1.80 3.87
CA TYR A 273 -10.68 0.78 3.11
C TYR A 273 -9.56 0.20 3.95
N TRP A 274 -9.57 -1.12 4.10
CA TRP A 274 -8.52 -1.87 4.76
C TRP A 274 -7.64 -2.55 3.72
N PHE A 275 -6.35 -2.53 3.93
CA PHE A 275 -5.37 -3.09 3.01
C PHE A 275 -4.61 -4.23 3.68
N ASP A 276 -4.55 -5.34 2.96
CA ASP A 276 -3.75 -6.50 3.30
C ASP A 276 -2.85 -6.84 2.12
N MET A 277 -1.61 -7.23 2.38
CA MET A 277 -0.67 -7.65 1.35
C MET A 277 0.23 -8.75 1.86
N VAL A 278 0.48 -9.75 1.02
CA VAL A 278 1.48 -10.78 1.30
C VAL A 278 2.52 -10.86 0.21
N ARG A 279 3.73 -11.29 0.58
CA ARG A 279 4.76 -11.70 -0.36
C ARG A 279 4.87 -13.22 -0.35
N VAL A 280 4.66 -13.81 -1.52
CA VAL A 280 4.76 -15.26 -1.73
C VAL A 280 6.05 -15.55 -2.49
N ASP A 281 6.88 -16.42 -1.93
CA ASP A 281 8.11 -16.89 -2.56
C ASP A 281 8.31 -18.37 -2.25
N ASN A 282 8.87 -19.13 -3.21
CA ASN A 282 9.03 -20.57 -3.10
C ASN A 282 7.76 -21.34 -2.72
N GLY A 283 6.59 -20.86 -3.15
CA GLY A 283 5.29 -21.47 -2.88
C GLY A 283 4.79 -21.29 -1.44
N LEU A 284 5.35 -20.35 -0.67
CA LEU A 284 4.96 -20.06 0.70
C LEU A 284 4.86 -18.55 0.92
N VAL A 285 3.92 -18.12 1.74
CA VAL A 285 3.85 -16.75 2.26
C VAL A 285 5.05 -16.51 3.16
N GLN A 286 5.86 -15.53 2.81
CA GLN A 286 7.06 -15.13 3.53
C GLN A 286 6.81 -13.97 4.49
N GLU A 287 5.96 -13.03 4.04
CA GLU A 287 5.71 -11.78 4.76
C GLU A 287 4.27 -11.33 4.56
N HIS A 288 3.73 -10.68 5.60
CA HIS A 288 2.39 -10.08 5.58
C HIS A 288 2.44 -8.66 6.13
N TRP A 289 1.84 -7.73 5.41
CA TRP A 289 1.61 -6.34 5.80
C TRP A 289 0.11 -6.06 5.81
N ASP A 290 -0.33 -5.24 6.75
CA ASP A 290 -1.68 -4.67 6.77
C ASP A 290 -1.68 -3.21 7.26
N SER A 291 -2.86 -2.59 7.30
CA SER A 291 -3.02 -1.18 7.68
C SER A 291 -3.13 -0.97 9.20
N ALA A 292 -2.81 -1.97 10.03
CA ALA A 292 -2.98 -1.86 11.47
C ALA A 292 -1.99 -0.89 12.12
N VAL A 293 -2.50 -0.08 13.03
CA VAL A 293 -1.71 0.61 14.05
C VAL A 293 -1.70 -0.22 15.33
N LYS A 294 -0.74 0.02 16.20
CA LYS A 294 -0.68 -0.69 17.48
C LYS A 294 -1.87 -0.33 18.37
N ASN A 295 -2.55 -1.35 18.88
CA ASN A 295 -3.68 -1.17 19.77
C ASN A 295 -3.22 -0.58 21.11
N PRO A 296 -4.00 0.32 21.73
CA PRO A 296 -3.76 0.71 23.11
C PRO A 296 -3.93 -0.51 24.05
N PRO A 297 -3.28 -0.51 25.21
CA PRO A 297 -3.51 -1.55 26.20
C PRO A 297 -5.00 -1.57 26.61
N ALA A 298 -5.51 -2.77 26.93
CA ALA A 298 -6.86 -2.90 27.44
C ALA A 298 -7.05 -2.00 28.69
N PRO A 299 -8.20 -1.35 28.85
CA PRO A 299 -8.51 -0.62 30.07
C PRO A 299 -8.37 -1.54 31.29
N ARG A 300 -7.66 -1.08 32.32
CA ARG A 300 -7.53 -1.79 33.58
C ARG A 300 -8.81 -1.71 34.41
#